data_4399c867532ae5ec2b312f28c78d40a0
#
_entry.id   4399c867532ae5ec2b312f28c78d40a0
#
_cell.length_a   1.000
_cell.length_b   1.000
_cell.length_c   1.000
_cell.angle_alpha   90.00
_cell.angle_beta   90.00
_cell.angle_gamma   90.00
#
_symmetry.space_group_name_H-M   'P 1'
#
loop_
_entity.id
_entity.type
_entity.pdbx_description
1 polymer ?
#
loop_
_entity_poly.entity_id
_entity_poly.type
_entity_poly.pdbx_seq_one_letter_code
_entity_poly.pdbx_strand_id
1 'polypeptide(L)'
;WAAFVLWPGPGFDPAKVGVSAAWLEAHGLSGFAAHWQKNANPAWAFDTWWLNLFPREKPFLFNGGGYATLSFIPTLATMILGLIAGRVLRDEREPAARLRWLATVGAACLLAGAALGWLGICPVVKRIWTPSWVLVSGGAALWALALAHWAVDVRGRRTWTFPLVVVGANSIAAYLIA
;
A
#
# COMPACT_ATOMS: atom_id res chain seq x y z
N TRP A 1 14.12 -0.14 1.55
CA TRP A 1 13.62 -1.32 2.29
C TRP A 1 14.75 -2.16 2.90
N ALA A 2 15.95 -2.23 2.31
CA ALA A 2 17.10 -2.94 2.90
C ALA A 2 17.41 -2.47 4.33
N ALA A 3 17.19 -1.20 4.67
CA ALA A 3 17.38 -0.68 6.02
C ALA A 3 16.46 -1.35 7.07
N PHE A 4 15.33 -1.94 6.68
CA PHE A 4 14.44 -2.65 7.61
C PHE A 4 15.09 -3.92 8.20
N VAL A 5 16.08 -4.51 7.54
CA VAL A 5 16.82 -5.67 8.06
C VAL A 5 17.65 -5.31 9.30
N LEU A 6 18.05 -4.04 9.42
CA LEU A 6 18.91 -3.54 10.50
C LEU A 6 18.12 -3.00 11.71
N TRP A 7 16.78 -2.95 11.60
CA TRP A 7 15.92 -2.35 12.62
C TRP A 7 14.79 -3.32 13.05
N PRO A 8 14.38 -3.38 14.33
CA PRO A 8 14.87 -2.61 15.47
C PRO A 8 16.25 -3.05 15.94
N GLY A 9 17.04 -2.09 16.45
CA GLY A 9 18.33 -2.37 17.09
C GLY A 9 18.17 -3.11 18.44
N PRO A 10 19.24 -3.68 18.96
CA PRO A 10 19.24 -4.36 20.25
C PRO A 10 18.83 -3.39 21.38
N GLY A 11 17.98 -3.87 22.31
CA GLY A 11 17.52 -3.07 23.46
C GLY A 11 16.40 -2.08 23.15
N PHE A 12 15.77 -2.16 21.98
CA PHE A 12 14.61 -1.34 21.65
C PHE A 12 13.41 -1.70 22.53
N ASP A 13 12.83 -0.70 23.23
CA ASP A 13 11.66 -0.86 24.08
C ASP A 13 10.40 -0.33 23.38
N PRO A 14 9.47 -1.21 22.96
CA PRO A 14 8.24 -0.80 22.28
C PRO A 14 7.32 0.10 23.12
N ALA A 15 7.38 0.02 24.45
CA ALA A 15 6.53 0.84 25.31
C ALA A 15 6.84 2.34 25.16
N LYS A 16 8.11 2.69 24.89
CA LYS A 16 8.55 4.08 24.68
C LYS A 16 7.94 4.73 23.42
N VAL A 17 7.45 3.92 22.51
CA VAL A 17 6.85 4.38 21.24
C VAL A 17 5.36 4.08 21.16
N GLY A 18 4.70 3.99 22.32
CA GLY A 18 3.25 3.83 22.42
C GLY A 18 2.71 2.49 21.96
N VAL A 19 3.54 1.44 22.03
CA VAL A 19 3.15 0.05 21.72
C VAL A 19 3.06 -0.72 23.03
N SER A 20 1.83 -0.97 23.53
CA SER A 20 1.61 -1.68 24.77
C SER A 20 1.89 -3.18 24.64
N ALA A 21 2.17 -3.85 25.79
CA ALA A 21 2.35 -5.29 25.83
C ALA A 21 1.13 -6.05 25.29
N ALA A 22 -0.07 -5.64 25.65
CA ALA A 22 -1.32 -6.23 25.15
C ALA A 22 -1.47 -6.06 23.62
N TRP A 23 -1.03 -4.92 23.07
CA TRP A 23 -1.04 -4.73 21.62
C TRP A 23 -0.02 -5.65 20.92
N LEU A 24 1.17 -5.83 21.51
CA LEU A 24 2.19 -6.74 21.00
C LEU A 24 1.73 -8.19 21.04
N GLU A 25 1.05 -8.60 22.11
CA GLU A 25 0.49 -9.95 22.21
C GLU A 25 -0.55 -10.23 21.12
N ALA A 26 -1.40 -9.24 20.83
CA ALA A 26 -2.47 -9.39 19.83
C ALA A 26 -2.01 -9.19 18.36
N HIS A 27 -1.00 -8.36 18.12
CA HIS A 27 -0.63 -7.89 16.78
C HIS A 27 0.88 -7.89 16.53
N GLY A 28 1.69 -8.33 17.48
CA GLY A 28 3.15 -8.35 17.39
C GLY A 28 3.63 -9.23 16.25
N LEU A 29 4.62 -8.72 15.52
CA LEU A 29 5.29 -9.45 14.48
C LEU A 29 6.50 -10.17 15.04
N SER A 30 6.73 -11.40 14.59
CA SER A 30 7.84 -12.24 15.05
C SER A 30 8.79 -12.59 13.90
N GLY A 31 9.95 -13.14 14.23
CA GLY A 31 10.96 -13.50 13.24
C GLY A 31 11.40 -12.30 12.39
N PHE A 32 11.60 -12.52 11.10
CA PHE A 32 12.01 -11.47 10.18
C PHE A 32 10.95 -10.36 10.03
N ALA A 33 9.67 -10.69 10.16
CA ALA A 33 8.59 -9.71 10.08
C ALA A 33 8.63 -8.66 11.21
N ALA A 34 9.32 -8.94 12.33
CA ALA A 34 9.49 -7.99 13.44
C ALA A 34 10.18 -6.68 13.02
N HIS A 35 10.97 -6.70 11.95
CA HIS A 35 11.59 -5.50 11.37
C HIS A 35 10.57 -4.47 10.84
N TRP A 36 9.31 -4.89 10.66
CA TRP A 36 8.20 -4.06 10.20
C TRP A 36 7.27 -3.62 11.34
N GLN A 37 7.68 -3.87 12.58
CA GLN A 37 6.87 -3.59 13.77
C GLN A 37 6.46 -2.11 13.83
N LYS A 38 5.26 -1.86 14.34
CA LYS A 38 4.70 -0.51 14.54
C LYS A 38 5.67 0.35 15.35
N ASN A 39 5.98 1.55 14.87
CA ASN A 39 6.87 2.53 15.50
C ASN A 39 8.25 1.97 15.90
N ALA A 40 8.65 0.84 15.32
CA ALA A 40 9.92 0.18 15.59
C ALA A 40 10.59 -0.25 14.28
N ASN A 41 10.60 0.65 13.30
CA ASN A 41 11.13 0.43 11.97
C ASN A 41 11.89 1.67 11.46
N PRO A 42 12.72 1.55 10.41
CA PRO A 42 13.51 2.66 9.88
C PRO A 42 12.69 3.88 9.45
N ALA A 43 11.44 3.69 9.01
CA ALA A 43 10.58 4.81 8.62
C ALA A 43 10.18 5.66 9.84
N TRP A 44 9.90 5.02 10.98
CA TRP A 44 9.72 5.73 12.25
C TRP A 44 11.01 6.44 12.71
N ALA A 45 12.17 5.79 12.60
CA ALA A 45 13.45 6.40 12.98
C ALA A 45 13.75 7.64 12.13
N PHE A 46 13.45 7.58 10.82
CA PHE A 46 13.53 8.74 9.94
C PHE A 46 12.61 9.87 10.41
N ASP A 47 11.34 9.57 10.71
CA ASP A 47 10.37 10.57 11.15
C ASP A 47 10.79 11.22 12.48
N THR A 48 11.34 10.43 13.41
CA THR A 48 11.85 10.95 14.68
C THR A 48 13.00 11.93 14.46
N TRP A 49 13.88 11.65 13.51
CA TRP A 49 14.95 12.57 13.14
C TRP A 49 14.42 13.78 12.36
N TRP A 50 13.68 13.55 11.27
CA TRP A 50 13.25 14.58 10.32
C TRP A 50 12.30 15.59 10.95
N LEU A 51 11.26 15.11 11.63
CA LEU A 51 10.22 15.98 12.20
C LEU A 51 10.72 16.83 13.38
N ASN A 52 11.77 16.39 14.07
CA ASN A 52 12.39 17.14 15.16
C ASN A 52 13.44 18.18 14.69
N LEU A 53 13.73 18.25 13.41
CA LEU A 53 14.52 19.35 12.84
C LEU A 53 13.74 20.65 12.77
N PHE A 54 12.44 20.60 12.80
CA PHE A 54 11.56 21.78 12.73
C PHE A 54 11.11 22.21 14.12
N PRO A 55 10.95 23.53 14.36
CA PRO A 55 10.47 24.05 15.65
C PRO A 55 9.12 23.42 16.03
N ARG A 56 9.02 22.88 17.26
CA ARG A 56 7.83 22.22 17.78
C ARG A 56 7.68 22.51 19.27
N GLU A 57 6.46 22.61 19.75
CA GLU A 57 6.18 22.76 21.18
C GLU A 57 6.61 21.52 21.98
N LYS A 58 6.45 20.33 21.40
CA LYS A 58 6.84 19.06 22.00
C LYS A 58 7.61 18.21 20.98
N PRO A 59 8.69 17.52 21.37
CA PRO A 59 9.40 16.61 20.49
C PRO A 59 8.47 15.53 19.92
N PHE A 60 8.64 15.22 18.63
CA PHE A 60 7.97 14.08 18.02
C PHE A 60 8.62 12.78 18.50
N LEU A 61 7.86 11.92 19.12
CA LEU A 61 8.31 10.62 19.60
C LEU A 61 7.81 9.47 18.72
N PHE A 62 6.53 9.51 18.35
CA PHE A 62 5.91 8.49 17.50
C PHE A 62 4.55 8.95 16.96
N ASN A 63 4.07 8.30 15.92
CA ASN A 63 2.70 8.44 15.43
C ASN A 63 1.81 7.36 16.07
N GLY A 64 0.74 7.76 16.78
CA GLY A 64 -0.19 6.84 17.44
C GLY A 64 -0.85 5.83 16.48
N GLY A 65 -1.06 6.21 15.22
CA GLY A 65 -1.55 5.34 14.16
C GLY A 65 -0.49 4.42 13.53
N GLY A 66 0.81 4.71 13.75
CA GLY A 66 1.91 3.99 13.12
C GLY A 66 2.15 4.38 11.65
N TYR A 67 1.68 5.56 11.23
CA TYR A 67 1.98 6.11 9.91
C TYR A 67 3.37 6.70 9.87
N ALA A 68 4.00 6.67 8.70
CA ALA A 68 5.35 7.20 8.50
C ALA A 68 5.41 8.08 7.24
N THR A 69 6.21 9.15 7.31
CA THR A 69 6.42 10.08 6.19
C THR A 69 6.97 9.36 4.95
N LEU A 70 7.92 8.45 5.12
CA LEU A 70 8.50 7.69 4.01
C LEU A 70 7.53 6.75 3.27
N SER A 71 6.28 6.63 3.74
CA SER A 71 5.24 5.84 3.04
C SER A 71 4.92 6.37 1.64
N PHE A 72 5.30 7.61 1.30
CA PHE A 72 5.15 8.13 -0.06
C PHE A 72 5.99 7.35 -1.08
N ILE A 73 7.16 6.83 -0.70
CA ILE A 73 8.05 6.07 -1.60
C ILE A 73 7.37 4.81 -2.15
N PRO A 74 6.84 3.90 -1.32
CA PRO A 74 6.11 2.74 -1.84
C PRO A 74 4.75 3.12 -2.44
N THR A 75 4.14 4.26 -2.06
CA THR A 75 2.95 4.77 -2.73
C THR A 75 3.23 5.13 -4.19
N LEU A 76 4.42 5.66 -4.51
CA LEU A 76 4.85 5.88 -5.89
C LEU A 76 4.84 4.58 -6.72
N ALA A 77 5.20 3.44 -6.13
CA ALA A 77 5.13 2.15 -6.83
C ALA A 77 3.68 1.79 -7.20
N THR A 78 2.71 2.07 -6.32
CA THR A 78 1.28 1.90 -6.63
C THR A 78 0.84 2.84 -7.76
N MET A 79 1.29 4.11 -7.75
CA MET A 79 1.00 5.07 -8.81
C MET A 79 1.58 4.62 -10.16
N ILE A 80 2.83 4.16 -10.18
CA ILE A 80 3.50 3.64 -11.39
C ILE A 80 2.73 2.43 -11.94
N LEU A 81 2.30 1.52 -11.09
CA LEU A 81 1.48 0.37 -11.49
C LEU A 81 0.18 0.83 -12.16
N GLY A 82 -0.47 1.85 -11.60
CA GLY A 82 -1.66 2.47 -12.19
C GLY A 82 -1.39 3.12 -13.55
N LEU A 83 -0.26 3.82 -13.70
CA LEU A 83 0.14 4.41 -14.99
C LEU A 83 0.40 3.33 -16.06
N ILE A 84 1.07 2.24 -15.68
CA ILE A 84 1.29 1.09 -16.58
C ILE A 84 -0.04 0.48 -17.02
N ALA A 85 -0.96 0.26 -16.08
CA ALA A 85 -2.30 -0.26 -16.38
C ALA A 85 -3.09 0.68 -17.31
N GLY A 86 -3.03 1.99 -17.05
CA GLY A 86 -3.65 3.01 -17.91
C GLY A 86 -3.08 3.04 -19.32
N ARG A 87 -1.75 2.83 -19.45
CA ARG A 87 -1.10 2.71 -20.76
C ARG A 87 -1.59 1.47 -21.51
N VAL A 88 -1.66 0.32 -20.84
CA VAL A 88 -2.17 -0.92 -21.43
C VAL A 88 -3.60 -0.78 -21.93
N LEU A 89 -4.47 -0.07 -21.21
CA LEU A 89 -5.84 0.18 -21.63
C LEU A 89 -5.95 1.11 -22.86
N ARG A 90 -4.97 2.00 -23.06
CA ARG A 90 -4.91 2.91 -24.22
C ARG A 90 -4.15 2.35 -25.41
N ASP A 91 -3.47 1.23 -25.24
CA ASP A 91 -2.73 0.57 -26.32
C ASP A 91 -3.69 0.06 -27.41
N GLU A 92 -3.21 -0.07 -28.63
CA GLU A 92 -3.98 -0.60 -29.79
C GLU A 92 -4.23 -2.12 -29.75
N ARG A 93 -3.85 -2.77 -28.65
CA ARG A 93 -4.06 -4.23 -28.47
C ARG A 93 -5.54 -4.59 -28.50
N GLU A 94 -5.81 -5.80 -28.93
CA GLU A 94 -7.14 -6.40 -28.84
C GLU A 94 -7.69 -6.37 -27.38
N PRO A 95 -9.00 -6.10 -27.18
CA PRO A 95 -9.61 -6.04 -25.85
C PRO A 95 -9.34 -7.29 -24.99
N ALA A 96 -9.33 -8.47 -25.60
CA ALA A 96 -9.05 -9.71 -24.92
C ALA A 96 -7.56 -9.80 -24.46
N ALA A 97 -6.62 -9.20 -25.19
CA ALA A 97 -5.22 -9.15 -24.80
C ALA A 97 -5.00 -8.19 -23.62
N ARG A 98 -5.68 -7.03 -23.59
CA ARG A 98 -5.67 -6.11 -22.45
C ARG A 98 -6.24 -6.79 -21.21
N LEU A 99 -7.37 -7.47 -21.33
CA LEU A 99 -8.02 -8.21 -20.24
C LEU A 99 -7.08 -9.29 -19.67
N ARG A 100 -6.45 -10.10 -20.54
CA ARG A 100 -5.49 -11.12 -20.11
C ARG A 100 -4.31 -10.51 -19.37
N TRP A 101 -3.76 -9.41 -19.87
CA TRP A 101 -2.65 -8.74 -19.22
C TRP A 101 -3.03 -8.26 -17.81
N LEU A 102 -4.16 -7.55 -17.67
CA LEU A 102 -4.64 -7.07 -16.36
C LEU A 102 -4.88 -8.22 -15.38
N ALA A 103 -5.51 -9.30 -15.86
CA ALA A 103 -5.82 -10.46 -15.02
C ALA A 103 -4.55 -11.22 -14.58
N THR A 104 -3.60 -11.45 -15.50
CA THR A 104 -2.38 -12.21 -15.21
C THR A 104 -1.42 -11.42 -14.32
N VAL A 105 -1.19 -10.14 -14.62
CA VAL A 105 -0.34 -9.28 -13.78
C VAL A 105 -0.99 -9.05 -12.42
N GLY A 106 -2.31 -8.82 -12.38
CA GLY A 106 -3.05 -8.71 -11.13
C GLY A 106 -2.93 -9.97 -10.26
N ALA A 107 -3.10 -11.16 -10.86
CA ALA A 107 -2.92 -12.43 -10.16
C ALA A 107 -1.48 -12.61 -9.65
N ALA A 108 -0.48 -12.31 -10.48
CA ALA A 108 0.92 -12.39 -10.09
C ALA A 108 1.25 -11.47 -8.92
N CYS A 109 0.74 -10.23 -8.93
CA CYS A 109 0.90 -9.30 -7.81
C CYS A 109 0.22 -9.81 -6.54
N LEU A 110 -1.02 -10.29 -6.62
CA LEU A 110 -1.74 -10.86 -5.47
C LEU A 110 -0.99 -12.04 -4.86
N LEU A 111 -0.57 -12.99 -5.69
CA LEU A 111 0.15 -14.18 -5.25
C LEU A 111 1.51 -13.83 -4.65
N ALA A 112 2.28 -12.96 -5.29
CA ALA A 112 3.57 -12.52 -4.77
C ALA A 112 3.44 -11.76 -3.44
N GLY A 113 2.48 -10.84 -3.33
CA GLY A 113 2.23 -10.10 -2.09
C GLY A 113 1.75 -11.00 -0.96
N ALA A 114 0.86 -11.95 -1.24
CA ALA A 114 0.40 -12.94 -0.26
C ALA A 114 1.54 -13.88 0.17
N ALA A 115 2.36 -14.35 -0.77
CA ALA A 115 3.50 -15.21 -0.47
C ALA A 115 4.53 -14.51 0.43
N LEU A 116 4.87 -13.25 0.15
CA LEU A 116 5.76 -12.44 0.99
C LEU A 116 5.23 -12.31 2.43
N GLY A 117 3.91 -12.10 2.57
CA GLY A 117 3.26 -12.03 3.88
C GLY A 117 3.27 -13.38 4.60
N TRP A 118 2.90 -14.44 3.90
CA TRP A 118 2.82 -15.80 4.46
C TRP A 118 4.19 -16.36 4.86
N LEU A 119 5.24 -16.09 4.06
CA LEU A 119 6.62 -16.48 4.37
C LEU A 119 7.24 -15.65 5.51
N GLY A 120 6.54 -14.65 6.05
CA GLY A 120 7.06 -13.78 7.12
C GLY A 120 8.20 -12.85 6.67
N ILE A 121 8.44 -12.72 5.35
CA ILE A 121 9.50 -11.85 4.82
C ILE A 121 9.07 -10.38 4.88
N CYS A 122 7.84 -10.09 4.47
CA CYS A 122 7.31 -8.73 4.45
C CYS A 122 5.80 -8.78 4.74
N PRO A 123 5.35 -8.38 5.93
CA PRO A 123 3.94 -8.43 6.30
C PRO A 123 3.11 -7.47 5.45
N VAL A 124 1.83 -7.80 5.25
CA VAL A 124 0.89 -6.98 4.50
C VAL A 124 0.35 -5.88 5.40
N VAL A 125 1.04 -4.74 5.45
CA VAL A 125 0.69 -3.61 6.34
C VAL A 125 0.43 -2.34 5.56
N LYS A 126 -0.83 -1.87 5.60
CA LYS A 126 -1.27 -0.63 4.93
C LYS A 126 -0.60 0.62 5.49
N ARG A 127 -0.46 0.74 6.81
CA ARG A 127 -0.06 2.00 7.48
C ARG A 127 1.33 2.48 7.11
N ILE A 128 2.27 1.57 6.92
CA ILE A 128 3.63 1.88 6.46
C ILE A 128 3.82 1.56 4.97
N TRP A 129 2.74 1.18 4.28
CA TRP A 129 2.71 0.89 2.84
C TRP A 129 3.79 -0.10 2.42
N THR A 130 3.78 -1.29 3.05
CA THR A 130 4.79 -2.33 2.77
C THR A 130 4.79 -2.78 1.31
N PRO A 131 5.91 -3.27 0.77
CA PRO A 131 5.96 -3.82 -0.59
C PRO A 131 4.91 -4.91 -0.85
N SER A 132 4.67 -5.79 0.11
CA SER A 132 3.60 -6.79 0.04
C SER A 132 2.21 -6.15 -0.04
N TRP A 133 1.97 -5.04 0.70
CA TRP A 133 0.73 -4.28 0.58
C TRP A 133 0.58 -3.63 -0.80
N VAL A 134 1.65 -3.07 -1.37
CA VAL A 134 1.65 -2.54 -2.74
C VAL A 134 1.22 -3.61 -3.75
N LEU A 135 1.80 -4.81 -3.63
CA LEU A 135 1.47 -5.93 -4.51
C LEU A 135 0.02 -6.40 -4.34
N VAL A 136 -0.42 -6.61 -3.10
CA VAL A 136 -1.80 -7.07 -2.84
C VAL A 136 -2.83 -6.02 -3.26
N SER A 137 -2.66 -4.77 -2.85
CA SER A 137 -3.61 -3.70 -3.19
C SER A 137 -3.59 -3.36 -4.68
N GLY A 138 -2.39 -3.30 -5.28
CA GLY A 138 -2.22 -3.10 -6.71
C GLY A 138 -2.80 -4.24 -7.55
N GLY A 139 -2.56 -5.49 -7.14
CA GLY A 139 -3.15 -6.66 -7.78
C GLY A 139 -4.68 -6.69 -7.72
N ALA A 140 -5.25 -6.35 -6.55
CA ALA A 140 -6.70 -6.20 -6.40
C ALA A 140 -7.28 -5.07 -7.28
N ALA A 141 -6.59 -3.93 -7.36
CA ALA A 141 -6.98 -2.83 -8.24
C ALA A 141 -6.93 -3.22 -9.72
N LEU A 142 -5.89 -3.97 -10.15
CA LEU A 142 -5.80 -4.50 -11.52
C LEU A 142 -6.94 -5.46 -11.84
N TRP A 143 -7.34 -6.31 -10.90
CA TRP A 143 -8.50 -7.20 -11.07
C TRP A 143 -9.82 -6.44 -11.14
N ALA A 144 -10.00 -5.43 -10.29
CA ALA A 144 -11.18 -4.55 -10.38
C ALA A 144 -11.24 -3.85 -11.74
N LEU A 145 -10.08 -3.36 -12.23
CA LEU A 145 -9.96 -2.75 -13.56
C LEU A 145 -10.23 -3.76 -14.69
N ALA A 146 -9.74 -4.99 -14.57
CA ALA A 146 -10.01 -6.07 -15.52
C ALA A 146 -11.51 -6.39 -15.59
N LEU A 147 -12.20 -6.47 -14.45
CA LEU A 147 -13.65 -6.68 -14.39
C LEU A 147 -14.43 -5.53 -15.03
N ALA A 148 -14.03 -4.28 -14.73
CA ALA A 148 -14.64 -3.10 -15.34
C ALA A 148 -14.45 -3.10 -16.86
N HIS A 149 -13.22 -3.31 -17.34
CA HIS A 149 -12.92 -3.42 -18.77
C HIS A 149 -13.71 -4.53 -19.45
N TRP A 150 -13.78 -5.71 -18.84
CA TRP A 150 -14.60 -6.82 -19.36
C TRP A 150 -16.07 -6.45 -19.45
N ALA A 151 -16.65 -5.87 -18.40
CA ALA A 151 -18.07 -5.54 -18.36
C ALA A 151 -18.45 -4.43 -19.35
N VAL A 152 -17.62 -3.38 -19.44
CA VAL A 152 -17.91 -2.15 -20.21
C VAL A 152 -17.47 -2.28 -21.67
N ASP A 153 -16.21 -2.68 -21.88
CA ASP A 153 -15.62 -2.63 -23.23
C ASP A 153 -15.79 -3.96 -23.99
N VAL A 154 -15.74 -5.10 -23.31
CA VAL A 154 -15.90 -6.41 -23.95
C VAL A 154 -17.38 -6.80 -24.04
N ARG A 155 -18.16 -6.64 -22.97
CA ARG A 155 -19.58 -6.98 -22.90
C ARG A 155 -20.54 -5.85 -23.31
N GLY A 156 -20.06 -4.63 -23.48
CA GLY A 156 -20.84 -3.46 -23.87
C GLY A 156 -21.88 -2.99 -22.82
N ARG A 157 -21.80 -3.46 -21.59
CA ARG A 157 -22.74 -3.11 -20.51
C ARG A 157 -22.43 -1.75 -19.91
N ARG A 158 -22.93 -0.66 -20.52
CA ARG A 158 -22.60 0.73 -20.14
C ARG A 158 -23.65 1.42 -19.26
N THR A 159 -24.87 0.88 -19.13
CA THR A 159 -25.98 1.54 -18.43
C THR A 159 -25.72 1.83 -16.96
N TRP A 160 -24.99 0.95 -16.27
CA TRP A 160 -24.65 1.09 -14.84
C TRP A 160 -23.43 1.97 -14.57
N THR A 161 -22.66 2.35 -15.61
CA THR A 161 -21.40 3.09 -15.45
C THR A 161 -21.61 4.58 -15.23
N PHE A 162 -22.82 5.12 -15.52
CA PHE A 162 -23.11 6.53 -15.40
C PHE A 162 -22.70 7.15 -14.05
N PRO A 163 -23.10 6.60 -12.88
CA PRO A 163 -22.67 7.16 -11.59
C PRO A 163 -21.14 7.12 -11.41
N LEU A 164 -20.47 6.07 -11.89
CA LEU A 164 -19.02 5.94 -11.80
C LEU A 164 -18.29 6.97 -12.68
N VAL A 165 -18.83 7.25 -13.87
CA VAL A 165 -18.31 8.28 -14.77
C VAL A 165 -18.47 9.67 -14.15
N VAL A 166 -19.63 9.95 -13.55
CA VAL A 166 -19.87 11.23 -12.87
C VAL A 166 -18.89 11.44 -11.71
N VAL A 167 -18.72 10.45 -10.86
CA VAL A 167 -17.76 10.51 -9.73
C VAL A 167 -16.32 10.60 -10.24
N GLY A 168 -15.96 9.83 -11.27
CA GLY A 168 -14.62 9.84 -11.85
C GLY A 168 -14.26 11.17 -12.51
N ALA A 169 -15.19 11.79 -13.23
CA ALA A 169 -15.01 13.10 -13.83
C ALA A 169 -14.91 14.23 -12.78
N ASN A 170 -15.53 14.04 -11.61
CA ASN A 170 -15.57 15.01 -10.52
C ASN A 170 -14.86 14.46 -9.27
N SER A 171 -13.77 13.72 -9.44
CA SER A 171 -13.11 13.00 -8.34
C SER A 171 -12.65 13.92 -7.20
N ILE A 172 -12.19 15.14 -7.49
CA ILE A 172 -11.80 16.13 -6.48
C ILE A 172 -13.02 16.57 -5.68
N ALA A 173 -14.14 16.88 -6.36
CA ALA A 173 -15.37 17.28 -5.68
C ALA A 173 -15.91 16.13 -4.82
N ALA A 174 -15.92 14.91 -5.33
CA ALA A 174 -16.33 13.73 -4.57
C ALA A 174 -15.48 13.53 -3.31
N TYR A 175 -14.17 13.73 -3.40
CA TYR A 175 -13.25 13.65 -2.25
C TYR A 175 -13.48 14.75 -1.22
N LEU A 176 -13.85 15.97 -1.65
CA LEU A 176 -14.12 17.09 -0.73
C LEU A 176 -15.47 16.99 0.00
N ILE A 177 -16.41 16.22 -0.55
CA ILE A 177 -17.76 16.03 0.01
C ILE A 177 -17.80 14.81 0.95
N ALA A 178 -16.91 13.83 0.80
CA ALA A 178 -16.84 12.61 1.60
C ALA A 178 -16.16 12.84 2.96
#